data_e59ef0708672c3f09f9635a0b1ce4fa4
#
_entry.id   e59ef0708672c3f09f9635a0b1ce4fa4
#
_cell.length_a   1.000
_cell.length_b   1.000
_cell.length_c   1.000
_cell.angle_alpha   90.00
_cell.angle_beta   90.00
_cell.angle_gamma   90.00
#
_symmetry.space_group_name_H-M   'P 1'
#
loop_
_entity.id
_entity.type
_entity.pdbx_description
1 polymer ?
#
loop_
_entity_poly.entity_id
_entity_poly.type
_entity_poly.pdbx_seq_one_letter_code
_entity_poly.pdbx_strand_id
1 'polypeptide(L)'
;MMSSCIKDEAADCPFIGDEVRFSLQVQEEGVQYVTRATDERTVRDVNLFLYDPRGMLPDRHFYVESGTVECSVLPGSYETYAVANVHRDMGEMTCEQLRAVQLPSVTNYETIPMSGHTTLTVEDRMPAPVITVRRTVAKIICNISIDPAVVYALKLQSVQIMNAAATTKLFEAEQVAKNFITMNSAAIASSELRSATRMFYLLENCQGDVPSITTQQQKCAANAPQGATYVRIKAQKDGLQMTYDVYLGENNTSNFDVRRNSVQTLDIRIKGDNEVDARIHSFEVKISDDLPDADFGRTADRCIYDTGKRLSISVTNREKAGNLTAKIRLVQGQVGAFSANRQMVASAVTVSLDDPSGLYEIPIGYVARPVYTAANSRLVYEVTVSNTDGYSYTKTFTRDFYNLLTVYTYWQGRDNTAGRLEGVTAVSEIKTWMPSAFYMRLLSLDDGPTMPVVPNDGFAFKGWYADSGLTRKVSEANPYQHPMTSYRDTLYTEFVKEWVYIYTKLNEVVLVSDIPYRVDEAKQAFIVSPGSRCSISGKIGRIVTTWWDNPESSLVRRIVSTDNPYSFTATANRTLIPGYDAVSKEEITSNRVEHSTD
;
A
#
# COMPACT_ATOMS: atom_id res chain seq x y z
N MET A 1 -39.98 -67.11 -84.61
CA MET A 1 -40.45 -65.72 -84.62
C MET A 1 -39.80 -65.02 -83.47
N MET A 2 -39.05 -64.04 -83.78
CA MET A 2 -38.40 -63.01 -82.98
C MET A 2 -37.59 -63.44 -81.77
N SER A 3 -36.32 -63.66 -82.03
CA SER A 3 -35.24 -63.66 -81.06
C SER A 3 -34.98 -62.22 -80.66
N SER A 4 -35.01 -61.97 -79.31
CA SER A 4 -34.58 -60.70 -78.74
C SER A 4 -33.20 -60.90 -78.20
N CYS A 5 -32.23 -60.21 -78.79
CA CYS A 5 -30.86 -60.08 -78.21
C CYS A 5 -30.89 -59.24 -76.98
N ILE A 6 -30.51 -59.81 -75.86
CA ILE A 6 -30.13 -59.11 -74.66
C ILE A 6 -28.65 -58.73 -74.88
N LYS A 7 -28.38 -57.41 -74.92
CA LYS A 7 -27.03 -56.90 -74.75
C LYS A 7 -26.68 -57.00 -73.28
N ASP A 8 -25.68 -57.82 -72.99
CA ASP A 8 -24.95 -57.74 -71.75
C ASP A 8 -24.19 -56.42 -71.70
N GLU A 9 -24.64 -55.51 -70.83
CA GLU A 9 -23.80 -54.43 -70.40
C GLU A 9 -22.68 -55.03 -69.51
N ALA A 10 -21.46 -55.00 -70.04
CA ALA A 10 -20.27 -55.32 -69.25
C ALA A 10 -20.21 -54.33 -68.13
N ALA A 11 -20.45 -54.82 -66.94
CA ALA A 11 -20.08 -54.11 -65.73
C ALA A 11 -18.57 -53.78 -65.77
N ASP A 12 -18.22 -52.50 -65.76
CA ASP A 12 -16.82 -52.08 -65.59
C ASP A 12 -16.25 -52.77 -64.38
N CYS A 13 -15.41 -53.76 -64.55
CA CYS A 13 -14.58 -54.32 -63.47
C CYS A 13 -13.68 -53.22 -62.99
N PRO A 14 -13.66 -52.94 -61.66
CA PRO A 14 -12.69 -52.01 -61.12
C PRO A 14 -11.27 -52.51 -61.46
N PHE A 15 -10.47 -51.61 -61.97
CA PHE A 15 -9.08 -51.84 -62.32
C PHE A 15 -8.34 -52.39 -61.03
N ILE A 16 -8.04 -53.69 -61.00
CA ILE A 16 -7.25 -54.33 -59.96
C ILE A 16 -5.78 -54.28 -60.43
N GLY A 17 -5.15 -53.12 -60.28
CA GLY A 17 -3.70 -52.99 -60.35
C GLY A 17 -3.03 -53.51 -59.08
N ASP A 18 -1.79 -53.97 -59.19
CA ASP A 18 -0.98 -54.28 -57.99
C ASP A 18 -0.71 -53.00 -57.20
N GLU A 19 -0.70 -53.10 -55.84
CA GLU A 19 -0.35 -51.96 -54.95
C GLU A 19 1.10 -51.53 -55.18
N VAL A 20 1.33 -50.23 -55.30
CA VAL A 20 2.67 -49.63 -55.39
C VAL A 20 3.18 -49.35 -53.98
N ARG A 21 4.38 -49.81 -53.66
CA ARG A 21 5.08 -49.56 -52.40
C ARG A 21 6.08 -48.43 -52.54
N PHE A 22 6.00 -47.44 -51.64
CA PHE A 22 6.94 -46.33 -51.59
C PHE A 22 7.07 -45.76 -50.18
N SER A 23 8.21 -45.11 -49.94
CA SER A 23 8.44 -44.37 -48.70
C SER A 23 8.10 -42.91 -48.94
N LEU A 24 7.20 -42.32 -48.11
CA LEU A 24 6.85 -40.92 -48.14
C LEU A 24 7.53 -40.20 -46.97
N GLN A 25 8.22 -39.10 -47.27
CA GLN A 25 8.86 -38.27 -46.23
C GLN A 25 7.95 -37.07 -45.89
N VAL A 26 7.76 -36.83 -44.58
CA VAL A 26 7.07 -35.66 -44.07
C VAL A 26 8.11 -34.69 -43.48
N GLN A 27 8.16 -33.48 -44.04
CA GLN A 27 9.14 -32.46 -43.66
C GLN A 27 8.43 -31.15 -43.26
N GLU A 28 8.97 -30.50 -42.24
CA GLU A 28 8.52 -29.18 -41.79
C GLU A 28 8.94 -28.11 -42.84
N GLU A 29 8.04 -27.19 -43.16
CA GLU A 29 8.35 -26.01 -43.96
C GLU A 29 9.18 -25.04 -43.14
N GLY A 30 10.45 -24.85 -43.53
CA GLY A 30 11.36 -23.96 -42.80
C GLY A 30 10.87 -22.52 -42.75
N VAL A 31 10.74 -21.96 -41.54
CA VAL A 31 10.53 -20.52 -41.34
C VAL A 31 11.87 -19.79 -41.44
N GLN A 32 11.92 -18.66 -42.13
CA GLN A 32 13.15 -17.89 -42.39
C GLN A 32 13.88 -17.35 -41.13
N TYR A 33 13.35 -17.53 -39.93
CA TYR A 33 13.97 -17.02 -38.70
C TYR A 33 14.49 -18.15 -37.82
N VAL A 34 15.81 -18.18 -37.67
CA VAL A 34 16.55 -19.18 -36.89
C VAL A 34 16.39 -18.88 -35.40
N THR A 35 15.52 -19.62 -34.73
CA THR A 35 15.61 -19.75 -33.28
C THR A 35 16.30 -21.07 -32.93
N ARG A 36 17.20 -21.06 -31.92
CA ARG A 36 18.07 -22.19 -31.56
C ARG A 36 17.36 -23.39 -30.89
N ALA A 37 16.06 -23.50 -30.92
CA ALA A 37 15.34 -24.64 -30.36
C ALA A 37 15.23 -25.73 -31.44
N THR A 38 16.03 -26.74 -31.36
CA THR A 38 16.11 -27.89 -32.30
C THR A 38 14.84 -28.74 -32.32
N ASP A 39 14.05 -28.74 -31.23
CA ASP A 39 12.87 -29.62 -31.10
C ASP A 39 11.59 -29.08 -31.79
N GLU A 40 11.53 -27.79 -32.12
CA GLU A 40 10.32 -27.19 -32.75
C GLU A 40 10.07 -27.65 -34.20
N ARG A 41 11.05 -28.27 -34.85
CA ARG A 41 11.00 -28.73 -36.24
C ARG A 41 10.91 -30.25 -36.40
N THR A 42 11.04 -30.95 -35.32
CA THR A 42 11.10 -32.41 -35.34
C THR A 42 9.73 -33.00 -35.59
N VAL A 43 9.61 -33.81 -36.63
CA VAL A 43 8.45 -34.66 -36.88
C VAL A 43 8.68 -35.99 -36.15
N ARG A 44 7.85 -36.26 -35.11
CA ARG A 44 7.98 -37.47 -34.28
C ARG A 44 6.99 -38.56 -34.62
N ASP A 45 5.78 -38.14 -35.02
CA ASP A 45 4.72 -39.06 -35.45
C ASP A 45 3.95 -38.42 -36.61
N VAL A 46 3.38 -39.27 -37.45
CA VAL A 46 2.60 -38.86 -38.62
C VAL A 46 1.35 -39.72 -38.76
N ASN A 47 0.21 -39.07 -38.90
CA ASN A 47 -1.01 -39.61 -39.49
C ASN A 47 -1.07 -39.17 -40.95
N LEU A 48 -1.02 -40.09 -41.89
CA LEU A 48 -1.08 -39.84 -43.31
C LEU A 48 -2.40 -40.38 -43.87
N PHE A 49 -3.16 -39.56 -44.54
CA PHE A 49 -4.45 -39.92 -45.15
C PHE A 49 -4.36 -39.68 -46.67
N LEU A 50 -4.84 -40.68 -47.45
CA LEU A 50 -4.95 -40.61 -48.90
C LEU A 50 -6.40 -40.84 -49.30
N TYR A 51 -6.99 -39.88 -49.99
CA TYR A 51 -8.37 -39.93 -50.47
C TYR A 51 -8.41 -39.87 -51.98
N ASP A 52 -9.15 -40.76 -52.65
CA ASP A 52 -9.40 -40.62 -54.08
C ASP A 52 -10.55 -39.60 -54.32
N PRO A 53 -10.28 -38.46 -54.95
CA PRO A 53 -11.30 -37.44 -55.19
C PRO A 53 -12.44 -37.93 -56.12
N ARG A 54 -12.26 -39.02 -56.84
CA ARG A 54 -13.25 -39.63 -57.73
C ARG A 54 -14.02 -40.76 -57.05
N GLY A 55 -13.57 -41.23 -55.89
CA GLY A 55 -14.19 -42.31 -55.13
C GLY A 55 -14.06 -43.72 -55.79
N MET A 56 -13.10 -43.87 -56.70
CA MET A 56 -12.88 -45.15 -57.41
C MET A 56 -11.82 -46.01 -56.71
N LEU A 57 -10.92 -45.38 -55.93
CA LEU A 57 -9.89 -46.05 -55.18
C LEU A 57 -10.23 -46.02 -53.66
N PRO A 58 -9.77 -47.02 -52.91
CA PRO A 58 -10.03 -47.03 -51.48
C PRO A 58 -9.23 -45.93 -50.78
N ASP A 59 -9.87 -45.27 -49.81
CA ASP A 59 -9.19 -44.36 -48.89
C ASP A 59 -8.18 -45.15 -48.05
N ARG A 60 -7.05 -44.52 -47.69
CA ARG A 60 -6.01 -45.13 -46.87
C ARG A 60 -5.59 -44.22 -45.71
N HIS A 61 -5.34 -44.82 -44.57
CA HIS A 61 -4.76 -44.14 -43.41
C HIS A 61 -3.55 -44.93 -42.91
N PHE A 62 -2.48 -44.20 -42.60
CA PHE A 62 -1.25 -44.74 -42.02
C PHE A 62 -0.87 -43.93 -40.79
N TYR A 63 -0.50 -44.60 -39.70
CA TYR A 63 0.08 -43.96 -38.53
C TYR A 63 1.46 -44.55 -38.28
N VAL A 64 2.45 -43.66 -38.05
CA VAL A 64 3.81 -44.03 -37.74
C VAL A 64 4.43 -43.10 -36.70
N GLU A 65 5.29 -43.60 -35.86
CA GLU A 65 6.10 -42.83 -34.88
C GLU A 65 7.44 -42.42 -35.50
N SER A 66 7.39 -41.84 -36.69
CA SER A 66 8.56 -41.34 -37.44
C SER A 66 8.12 -40.29 -38.48
N GLY A 67 9.09 -39.58 -39.07
CA GLY A 67 8.85 -38.68 -40.22
C GLY A 67 8.74 -39.35 -41.58
N THR A 68 8.89 -40.70 -41.65
CA THR A 68 8.84 -41.46 -42.89
C THR A 68 7.75 -42.52 -42.82
N VAL A 69 6.84 -42.51 -43.81
CA VAL A 69 5.70 -43.42 -43.86
C VAL A 69 5.89 -44.40 -45.02
N GLU A 70 5.89 -45.70 -44.72
CA GLU A 70 5.87 -46.75 -45.77
C GLU A 70 4.46 -46.98 -46.24
N CYS A 71 4.20 -46.70 -47.48
CA CYS A 71 2.88 -46.76 -48.08
C CYS A 71 2.75 -47.94 -49.05
N SER A 72 1.59 -48.59 -49.10
CA SER A 72 1.17 -49.57 -50.11
C SER A 72 -0.24 -49.18 -50.56
N VAL A 73 -0.36 -48.67 -51.80
CA VAL A 73 -1.64 -48.16 -52.33
C VAL A 73 -1.72 -48.44 -53.83
N LEU A 74 -2.94 -48.46 -54.35
CA LEU A 74 -3.18 -48.63 -55.80
C LEU A 74 -2.66 -47.42 -56.58
N PRO A 75 -2.20 -47.59 -57.83
CA PRO A 75 -1.85 -46.46 -58.70
C PRO A 75 -3.04 -45.52 -58.93
N GLY A 76 -2.77 -44.19 -58.87
CA GLY A 76 -3.80 -43.19 -59.04
C GLY A 76 -3.44 -41.85 -58.42
N SER A 77 -4.37 -40.91 -58.48
CA SER A 77 -4.19 -39.58 -57.89
C SER A 77 -4.98 -39.48 -56.60
N TYR A 78 -4.29 -39.10 -55.53
CA TYR A 78 -4.85 -38.98 -54.19
C TYR A 78 -4.70 -37.56 -53.67
N GLU A 79 -5.77 -37.04 -53.05
CA GLU A 79 -5.67 -35.92 -52.10
C GLU A 79 -5.02 -36.43 -50.83
N THR A 80 -3.82 -35.97 -50.55
CA THR A 80 -2.98 -36.48 -49.47
C THR A 80 -2.85 -35.46 -48.34
N TYR A 81 -3.21 -35.87 -47.12
CA TYR A 81 -3.17 -35.06 -45.91
C TYR A 81 -2.21 -35.67 -44.93
N ALA A 82 -1.29 -34.87 -44.39
CA ALA A 82 -0.41 -35.26 -43.31
C ALA A 82 -0.69 -34.44 -42.06
N VAL A 83 -0.83 -35.12 -40.91
CA VAL A 83 -0.93 -34.52 -39.59
C VAL A 83 0.22 -35.09 -38.74
N ALA A 84 1.12 -34.21 -38.30
CA ALA A 84 2.28 -34.59 -37.54
C ALA A 84 2.19 -34.09 -36.08
N ASN A 85 2.83 -34.82 -35.17
CA ASN A 85 2.98 -34.45 -33.76
C ASN A 85 1.68 -34.32 -32.97
N VAL A 86 0.72 -35.18 -33.23
CA VAL A 86 -0.52 -35.28 -32.43
C VAL A 86 -0.45 -36.42 -31.42
N HIS A 87 0.62 -37.22 -31.43
CA HIS A 87 0.96 -38.29 -30.47
C HIS A 87 -0.14 -39.35 -30.29
N ARG A 88 -0.89 -39.60 -31.33
CA ARG A 88 -1.92 -40.64 -31.37
C ARG A 88 -2.29 -41.03 -32.77
N ASP A 89 -2.68 -42.26 -32.94
CA ASP A 89 -3.41 -42.71 -34.12
C ASP A 89 -4.78 -42.02 -34.16
N MET A 90 -5.07 -41.29 -35.24
CA MET A 90 -6.35 -40.60 -35.43
C MET A 90 -7.45 -41.54 -35.94
N GLY A 91 -7.06 -42.73 -36.42
CA GLY A 91 -7.97 -43.72 -36.97
C GLY A 91 -8.48 -43.37 -38.36
N GLU A 92 -9.20 -44.31 -38.96
CA GLU A 92 -9.83 -44.08 -40.29
C GLU A 92 -10.97 -43.07 -40.18
N MET A 93 -11.01 -42.11 -41.12
CA MET A 93 -12.05 -41.10 -41.19
C MET A 93 -12.23 -40.63 -42.62
N THR A 94 -13.39 -40.09 -42.95
CA THR A 94 -13.61 -39.46 -44.27
C THR A 94 -12.83 -38.15 -44.39
N CYS A 95 -12.57 -37.73 -45.63
CA CYS A 95 -11.91 -36.45 -45.88
C CYS A 95 -12.67 -35.27 -45.23
N GLU A 96 -14.00 -35.29 -45.22
CA GLU A 96 -14.82 -34.27 -44.57
C GLU A 96 -14.63 -34.28 -43.04
N GLN A 97 -14.63 -35.47 -42.43
CA GLN A 97 -14.35 -35.60 -40.98
C GLN A 97 -12.95 -35.09 -40.65
N LEU A 98 -11.93 -35.46 -41.43
CA LEU A 98 -10.55 -34.99 -41.22
C LEU A 98 -10.44 -33.46 -41.31
N ARG A 99 -11.06 -32.85 -42.30
CA ARG A 99 -11.07 -31.38 -42.49
C ARG A 99 -11.85 -30.66 -41.41
N ALA A 100 -12.79 -31.34 -40.72
CA ALA A 100 -13.54 -30.82 -39.61
C ALA A 100 -12.80 -30.92 -38.26
N VAL A 101 -11.70 -31.68 -38.18
CA VAL A 101 -10.92 -31.85 -36.96
C VAL A 101 -10.39 -30.51 -36.47
N GLN A 102 -10.63 -30.25 -35.17
CA GLN A 102 -10.10 -29.08 -34.47
C GLN A 102 -9.08 -29.49 -33.41
N LEU A 103 -8.00 -28.74 -33.36
CA LEU A 103 -7.02 -28.84 -32.29
C LEU A 103 -7.34 -27.82 -31.20
N PRO A 104 -7.36 -28.22 -29.92
CA PRO A 104 -7.48 -27.27 -28.81
C PRO A 104 -6.16 -26.54 -28.55
N SER A 105 -6.24 -25.34 -28.01
CA SER A 105 -5.08 -24.63 -27.49
C SER A 105 -4.55 -25.32 -26.24
N VAL A 106 -3.24 -25.42 -26.13
CA VAL A 106 -2.55 -25.93 -24.94
C VAL A 106 -1.49 -24.93 -24.50
N THR A 107 -1.23 -24.90 -23.21
CA THR A 107 -0.25 -23.95 -22.62
C THR A 107 1.20 -24.31 -22.95
N ASN A 108 1.50 -25.58 -23.03
CA ASN A 108 2.83 -26.10 -23.35
C ASN A 108 2.71 -27.21 -24.37
N TYR A 109 3.48 -27.11 -25.44
CA TYR A 109 3.61 -28.16 -26.42
C TYR A 109 4.89 -28.93 -26.15
N GLU A 110 4.82 -30.24 -26.00
CA GLU A 110 5.99 -31.12 -25.99
C GLU A 110 6.61 -31.15 -27.39
N THR A 111 5.75 -31.25 -28.41
CA THR A 111 6.07 -31.02 -29.82
C THR A 111 4.93 -30.23 -30.46
N ILE A 112 5.23 -29.46 -31.47
CA ILE A 112 4.25 -28.60 -32.12
C ILE A 112 3.47 -29.41 -33.16
N PRO A 113 2.13 -29.47 -33.12
CA PRO A 113 1.32 -30.08 -34.14
C PRO A 113 1.49 -29.38 -35.49
N MET A 114 1.60 -30.17 -36.54
CA MET A 114 1.80 -29.68 -37.91
C MET A 114 0.79 -30.34 -38.86
N SER A 115 0.43 -29.66 -39.92
CA SER A 115 -0.44 -30.20 -40.97
C SER A 115 0.01 -29.78 -42.35
N GLY A 116 -0.22 -30.63 -43.32
CA GLY A 116 0.07 -30.36 -44.74
C GLY A 116 -0.88 -31.11 -45.65
N HIS A 117 -1.12 -30.54 -46.80
CA HIS A 117 -1.98 -31.12 -47.85
C HIS A 117 -1.31 -30.95 -49.19
N THR A 118 -1.38 -32.01 -50.03
CA THR A 118 -0.90 -32.00 -51.42
C THR A 118 -1.65 -33.05 -52.23
N THR A 119 -1.65 -32.90 -53.52
CA THR A 119 -2.09 -33.98 -54.43
C THR A 119 -0.89 -34.86 -54.76
N LEU A 120 -1.02 -36.16 -54.56
CA LEU A 120 -0.02 -37.16 -54.84
C LEU A 120 -0.48 -38.08 -55.98
N THR A 121 0.29 -38.14 -57.05
CA THR A 121 0.08 -39.14 -58.10
C THR A 121 1.00 -40.33 -57.83
N VAL A 122 0.38 -41.49 -57.64
CA VAL A 122 1.07 -42.76 -57.43
C VAL A 122 1.17 -43.52 -58.74
N GLU A 123 2.41 -43.78 -59.16
CA GLU A 123 2.76 -44.51 -60.37
C GLU A 123 3.77 -45.62 -60.06
N ASP A 124 3.80 -46.65 -60.91
CA ASP A 124 4.83 -47.68 -60.80
C ASP A 124 6.23 -47.06 -61.01
N ARG A 125 7.11 -47.16 -60.04
CA ARG A 125 8.48 -46.59 -60.01
C ARG A 125 8.55 -45.07 -59.81
N MET A 126 7.72 -44.47 -58.98
CA MET A 126 7.84 -43.06 -58.60
C MET A 126 9.04 -42.81 -57.67
N PRO A 127 9.66 -41.60 -57.67
CA PRO A 127 10.61 -41.18 -56.66
C PRO A 127 9.92 -41.06 -55.30
N ALA A 128 10.68 -41.20 -54.20
CA ALA A 128 10.12 -40.99 -52.85
C ALA A 128 9.50 -39.61 -52.72
N PRO A 129 8.17 -39.51 -52.56
CA PRO A 129 7.49 -38.21 -52.45
C PRO A 129 7.80 -37.56 -51.12
N VAL A 130 7.73 -36.22 -51.12
CA VAL A 130 7.90 -35.41 -49.90
C VAL A 130 6.61 -34.58 -49.75
N ILE A 131 6.02 -34.63 -48.51
CA ILE A 131 4.92 -33.75 -48.15
C ILE A 131 5.43 -32.72 -47.15
N THR A 132 5.15 -31.47 -47.41
CA THR A 132 5.54 -30.36 -46.53
C THR A 132 4.42 -30.07 -45.53
N VAL A 133 4.76 -30.05 -44.26
CA VAL A 133 3.83 -29.70 -43.18
C VAL A 133 4.20 -28.37 -42.54
N ARG A 134 3.22 -27.63 -42.09
CA ARG A 134 3.34 -26.33 -41.44
C ARG A 134 2.84 -26.43 -40.01
N ARG A 135 3.51 -25.75 -39.08
CA ARG A 135 3.05 -25.64 -37.67
C ARG A 135 1.67 -25.01 -37.64
N THR A 136 0.79 -25.55 -36.79
CA THR A 136 -0.58 -25.02 -36.59
C THR A 136 -0.62 -23.81 -35.65
N VAL A 137 0.51 -23.41 -35.10
CA VAL A 137 0.66 -22.31 -34.13
C VAL A 137 1.59 -21.22 -34.64
N ALA A 138 1.38 -19.99 -34.12
CA ALA A 138 2.32 -18.89 -34.16
C ALA A 138 3.19 -18.91 -32.87
N LYS A 139 4.47 -18.56 -32.99
CA LYS A 139 5.36 -18.32 -31.86
C LYS A 139 5.42 -16.83 -31.56
N ILE A 140 5.04 -16.43 -30.34
CA ILE A 140 5.07 -15.04 -29.90
C ILE A 140 6.16 -14.89 -28.84
N ILE A 141 7.11 -13.99 -29.09
CA ILE A 141 8.19 -13.67 -28.17
C ILE A 141 7.99 -12.24 -27.67
N CYS A 142 7.77 -12.05 -26.38
CA CYS A 142 7.59 -10.76 -25.76
C CYS A 142 8.83 -10.41 -24.94
N ASN A 143 9.63 -9.46 -25.40
CA ASN A 143 10.73 -8.86 -24.66
C ASN A 143 10.20 -7.58 -23.99
N ILE A 144 10.02 -7.62 -22.69
CA ILE A 144 9.39 -6.54 -21.93
C ILE A 144 10.44 -5.90 -21.06
N SER A 145 10.53 -4.57 -21.07
CA SER A 145 11.44 -3.80 -20.23
C SER A 145 10.79 -2.54 -19.72
N ILE A 146 11.14 -2.14 -18.49
CA ILE A 146 10.76 -0.84 -17.93
C ILE A 146 11.92 0.12 -18.16
N ASP A 147 11.63 1.28 -18.76
CA ASP A 147 12.63 2.31 -19.05
C ASP A 147 13.38 2.70 -17.77
N PRO A 148 14.72 2.71 -17.79
CA PRO A 148 15.52 3.17 -16.64
C PRO A 148 15.20 4.60 -16.19
N ALA A 149 14.69 5.45 -17.07
CA ALA A 149 14.28 6.81 -16.76
C ALA A 149 12.96 6.89 -15.97
N VAL A 150 12.22 5.80 -15.84
CA VAL A 150 11.02 5.72 -14.97
C VAL A 150 11.47 5.81 -13.53
N VAL A 151 11.25 6.99 -12.90
CA VAL A 151 11.76 7.36 -11.58
C VAL A 151 11.10 6.54 -10.45
N TYR A 152 9.91 5.99 -10.70
CA TYR A 152 9.20 5.19 -9.69
C TYR A 152 9.64 3.73 -9.70
N ALA A 153 9.53 3.08 -8.56
CA ALA A 153 9.82 1.66 -8.40
C ALA A 153 8.73 0.76 -9.02
N LEU A 154 8.33 1.05 -10.28
CA LEU A 154 7.37 0.22 -11.00
C LEU A 154 7.96 -1.18 -11.22
N LYS A 155 7.16 -2.22 -10.95
CA LYS A 155 7.56 -3.62 -11.03
C LYS A 155 6.58 -4.39 -11.89
N LEU A 156 7.09 -5.22 -12.78
CA LEU A 156 6.26 -6.16 -13.55
C LEU A 156 5.56 -7.12 -12.60
N GLN A 157 4.29 -7.43 -12.89
CA GLN A 157 3.46 -8.33 -12.10
C GLN A 157 3.05 -9.58 -12.89
N SER A 158 2.56 -9.39 -14.11
CA SER A 158 2.12 -10.50 -14.95
C SER A 158 2.17 -10.15 -16.43
N VAL A 159 2.23 -11.20 -17.24
CA VAL A 159 2.09 -11.14 -18.71
C VAL A 159 1.08 -12.19 -19.12
N GLN A 160 0.09 -11.79 -19.92
CA GLN A 160 -1.01 -12.64 -20.35
C GLN A 160 -1.26 -12.43 -21.84
N ILE A 161 -1.71 -13.46 -22.53
CA ILE A 161 -2.32 -13.33 -23.86
C ILE A 161 -3.83 -13.33 -23.67
N MET A 162 -4.47 -12.31 -24.18
CA MET A 162 -5.92 -12.14 -24.20
C MET A 162 -6.45 -12.45 -25.58
N ASN A 163 -7.67 -12.99 -25.65
CA ASN A 163 -8.31 -13.41 -26.88
C ASN A 163 -7.45 -14.39 -27.72
N ALA A 164 -6.72 -15.29 -27.06
CA ALA A 164 -6.08 -16.39 -27.77
C ALA A 164 -7.15 -17.35 -28.31
N ALA A 165 -7.01 -17.82 -29.56
CA ALA A 165 -7.94 -18.77 -30.11
C ALA A 165 -7.98 -20.06 -29.29
N ALA A 166 -9.19 -20.52 -28.93
CA ALA A 166 -9.37 -21.74 -28.14
C ALA A 166 -9.16 -23.01 -28.96
N THR A 167 -9.48 -22.97 -30.24
CA THR A 167 -9.36 -24.08 -31.21
C THR A 167 -8.96 -23.58 -32.59
N THR A 168 -8.33 -24.47 -33.40
CA THR A 168 -8.05 -24.23 -34.80
C THR A 168 -8.32 -25.50 -35.60
N LYS A 169 -8.75 -25.35 -36.86
CA LYS A 169 -8.83 -26.47 -37.82
C LYS A 169 -7.44 -26.79 -38.36
N LEU A 170 -7.18 -28.07 -38.63
CA LEU A 170 -5.90 -28.54 -39.11
C LEU A 170 -5.48 -27.96 -40.47
N PHE A 171 -6.38 -27.97 -41.46
CA PHE A 171 -6.06 -27.73 -42.87
C PHE A 171 -6.56 -26.39 -43.40
N GLU A 172 -7.46 -25.73 -42.71
CA GLU A 172 -7.97 -24.42 -43.11
C GLU A 172 -7.01 -23.34 -42.61
N ALA A 173 -6.53 -22.48 -43.49
CA ALA A 173 -5.68 -21.34 -43.14
C ALA A 173 -6.47 -20.04 -43.02
N GLU A 174 -5.88 -19.02 -42.40
CA GLU A 174 -6.46 -17.67 -42.22
C GLU A 174 -7.80 -17.67 -41.47
N GLN A 175 -7.87 -18.53 -40.45
CA GLN A 175 -9.07 -18.66 -39.63
C GLN A 175 -9.27 -17.48 -38.68
N VAL A 176 -10.51 -17.01 -38.64
CA VAL A 176 -10.99 -16.09 -37.58
C VAL A 176 -11.51 -16.92 -36.40
N ALA A 177 -10.90 -16.77 -35.26
CA ALA A 177 -11.34 -17.49 -34.05
C ALA A 177 -12.72 -17.03 -33.58
N LYS A 178 -13.53 -17.99 -33.13
CA LYS A 178 -14.89 -17.74 -32.59
C LYS A 178 -14.92 -17.86 -31.07
N ASN A 179 -14.04 -18.67 -30.53
CA ASN A 179 -13.93 -18.91 -29.08
C ASN A 179 -12.52 -18.54 -28.63
N PHE A 180 -12.44 -17.89 -27.46
CA PHE A 180 -11.21 -17.34 -26.95
C PHE A 180 -10.91 -17.84 -25.54
N ILE A 181 -9.62 -17.90 -25.23
CA ILE A 181 -9.08 -18.17 -23.90
C ILE A 181 -8.07 -17.09 -23.51
N THR A 182 -7.81 -17.00 -22.20
CA THR A 182 -6.68 -16.23 -21.66
C THR A 182 -5.53 -17.19 -21.35
N MET A 183 -4.33 -16.89 -21.84
CA MET A 183 -3.13 -17.66 -21.53
C MET A 183 -2.25 -16.85 -20.57
N ASN A 184 -1.88 -17.46 -19.44
CA ASN A 184 -0.99 -16.85 -18.47
C ASN A 184 0.45 -17.28 -18.72
N SER A 185 1.41 -16.36 -18.60
CA SER A 185 2.83 -16.71 -18.57
C SER A 185 3.19 -17.37 -17.23
N ALA A 186 4.41 -17.89 -17.13
CA ALA A 186 5.03 -18.16 -15.86
C ALA A 186 5.09 -16.88 -14.99
N ALA A 187 5.06 -17.05 -13.66
CA ALA A 187 5.14 -15.93 -12.72
C ALA A 187 6.41 -15.09 -12.97
N ILE A 188 6.33 -13.80 -12.69
CA ILE A 188 7.48 -12.89 -12.75
C ILE A 188 8.40 -13.18 -11.57
N ALA A 189 9.63 -13.60 -11.84
CA ALA A 189 10.62 -13.84 -10.80
C ALA A 189 11.17 -12.53 -10.22
N SER A 190 11.77 -12.58 -9.04
CA SER A 190 12.34 -11.39 -8.38
C SER A 190 13.45 -10.72 -9.22
N SER A 191 14.18 -11.48 -10.05
CA SER A 191 15.18 -10.97 -10.98
C SER A 191 14.59 -10.31 -12.24
N GLU A 192 13.31 -10.55 -12.52
CA GLU A 192 12.62 -10.10 -13.75
C GLU A 192 11.71 -8.89 -13.53
N LEU A 193 11.67 -8.32 -12.33
CA LEU A 193 10.76 -7.23 -11.98
C LEU A 193 10.88 -5.99 -12.88
N ARG A 194 12.02 -5.80 -13.54
CA ARG A 194 12.27 -4.66 -14.46
C ARG A 194 12.39 -5.06 -15.92
N SER A 195 12.63 -6.33 -16.20
CA SER A 195 12.76 -6.87 -17.56
C SER A 195 12.47 -8.35 -17.56
N ALA A 196 11.62 -8.80 -18.47
CA ALA A 196 11.23 -10.19 -18.60
C ALA A 196 11.07 -10.56 -20.07
N THR A 197 11.43 -11.79 -20.45
CA THR A 197 11.10 -12.38 -21.76
C THR A 197 10.06 -13.47 -21.55
N ARG A 198 8.98 -13.46 -22.32
CA ARG A 198 7.93 -14.48 -22.31
C ARG A 198 7.68 -15.00 -23.71
N MET A 199 7.45 -16.28 -23.81
CA MET A 199 7.18 -16.96 -25.07
C MET A 199 5.86 -17.71 -24.99
N PHE A 200 5.07 -17.60 -26.05
CA PHE A 200 3.79 -18.26 -26.18
C PHE A 200 3.65 -18.89 -27.57
N TYR A 201 2.94 -20.02 -27.62
CA TYR A 201 2.50 -20.62 -28.86
C TYR A 201 0.98 -20.45 -28.97
N LEU A 202 0.53 -19.71 -29.98
CA LEU A 202 -0.86 -19.35 -30.16
C LEU A 202 -1.44 -20.03 -31.40
N LEU A 203 -2.64 -20.54 -31.28
CA LEU A 203 -3.40 -20.96 -32.46
C LEU A 203 -3.77 -19.73 -33.31
N GLU A 204 -3.99 -19.98 -34.59
CA GLU A 204 -4.29 -18.95 -35.57
C GLU A 204 -5.54 -18.14 -35.23
N ASN A 205 -5.45 -16.83 -35.41
CA ASN A 205 -6.55 -15.88 -35.27
C ASN A 205 -6.33 -14.69 -36.22
N CYS A 206 -6.86 -14.75 -37.44
CA CYS A 206 -6.67 -13.74 -38.47
C CYS A 206 -7.85 -12.76 -38.48
N GLN A 207 -7.69 -11.63 -37.80
CA GLN A 207 -8.73 -10.59 -37.68
C GLN A 207 -8.66 -9.54 -38.77
N GLY A 208 -7.64 -9.62 -39.66
CA GLY A 208 -7.47 -8.77 -40.83
C GLY A 208 -6.89 -7.39 -40.52
N ASP A 209 -7.00 -6.52 -41.50
CA ASP A 209 -6.51 -5.15 -41.46
C ASP A 209 -7.63 -4.14 -41.15
N VAL A 210 -7.30 -3.11 -40.34
CA VAL A 210 -8.12 -1.93 -40.13
C VAL A 210 -7.37 -0.72 -40.71
N PRO A 211 -7.57 -0.36 -42.01
CA PRO A 211 -6.77 0.65 -42.72
C PRO A 211 -6.81 2.05 -42.11
N SER A 212 -7.81 2.37 -41.31
CA SER A 212 -7.93 3.65 -40.61
C SER A 212 -6.90 3.84 -39.48
N ILE A 213 -6.25 2.75 -39.05
CA ILE A 213 -5.21 2.78 -38.00
C ILE A 213 -3.86 3.03 -38.67
N THR A 214 -3.35 4.24 -38.53
CA THR A 214 -2.10 4.69 -39.20
C THR A 214 -0.95 4.86 -38.21
N THR A 215 -1.23 4.89 -36.90
CA THR A 215 -0.21 5.02 -35.85
C THR A 215 -0.31 3.88 -34.85
N GLN A 216 0.79 3.60 -34.17
CA GLN A 216 0.85 2.58 -33.14
C GLN A 216 -0.11 2.88 -31.96
N GLN A 217 -0.30 4.16 -31.59
CA GLN A 217 -1.19 4.57 -30.51
C GLN A 217 -2.66 4.30 -30.82
N GLN A 218 -3.03 4.36 -32.12
CA GLN A 218 -4.39 4.04 -32.57
C GLN A 218 -4.68 2.53 -32.54
N LYS A 219 -3.65 1.67 -32.48
CA LYS A 219 -3.81 0.21 -32.33
C LYS A 219 -4.17 -0.15 -30.91
N CYS A 220 -5.38 0.18 -30.49
CA CYS A 220 -5.90 0.09 -29.13
C CYS A 220 -7.32 -0.51 -29.12
N ALA A 221 -7.84 -0.79 -27.93
CA ALA A 221 -9.14 -1.45 -27.75
C ALA A 221 -10.32 -0.76 -28.45
N ALA A 222 -10.29 0.58 -28.57
CA ALA A 222 -11.36 1.34 -29.22
C ALA A 222 -11.43 1.11 -30.73
N ASN A 223 -10.31 0.76 -31.38
CA ASN A 223 -10.20 0.63 -32.84
C ASN A 223 -9.96 -0.81 -33.29
N ALA A 224 -9.55 -1.70 -32.41
CA ALA A 224 -9.26 -3.09 -32.72
C ALA A 224 -10.55 -3.90 -33.01
N PRO A 225 -10.50 -4.91 -33.88
CA PRO A 225 -11.56 -5.90 -34.00
C PRO A 225 -11.84 -6.56 -32.65
N GLN A 226 -13.10 -6.87 -32.34
CA GLN A 226 -13.53 -7.39 -31.05
C GLN A 226 -12.80 -8.68 -30.62
N GLY A 227 -12.44 -9.54 -31.57
CA GLY A 227 -11.72 -10.80 -31.34
C GLY A 227 -10.21 -10.69 -31.46
N ALA A 228 -9.63 -9.50 -31.66
CA ALA A 228 -8.19 -9.35 -31.85
C ALA A 228 -7.39 -9.81 -30.65
N THR A 229 -6.33 -10.57 -30.89
CA THR A 229 -5.44 -11.08 -29.86
C THR A 229 -4.46 -10.01 -29.40
N TYR A 230 -4.22 -9.90 -28.09
CA TYR A 230 -3.27 -8.93 -27.54
C TYR A 230 -2.52 -9.46 -26.32
N VAL A 231 -1.36 -8.87 -26.08
CA VAL A 231 -0.56 -9.09 -24.86
C VAL A 231 -1.01 -8.09 -23.81
N ARG A 232 -1.40 -8.56 -22.64
CA ARG A 232 -1.67 -7.74 -21.47
C ARG A 232 -0.52 -7.82 -20.49
N ILE A 233 0.08 -6.69 -20.15
CA ILE A 233 1.16 -6.58 -19.20
C ILE A 233 0.63 -5.78 -18.02
N LYS A 234 0.73 -6.33 -16.81
CA LYS A 234 0.45 -5.60 -15.57
C LYS A 234 1.75 -5.26 -14.87
N ALA A 235 1.84 -4.02 -14.39
CA ALA A 235 2.93 -3.54 -13.57
C ALA A 235 2.37 -2.74 -12.40
N GLN A 236 3.04 -2.78 -11.25
CA GLN A 236 2.55 -2.17 -10.02
C GLN A 236 3.65 -1.37 -9.32
N LYS A 237 3.24 -0.26 -8.72
CA LYS A 237 4.02 0.51 -7.76
C LYS A 237 3.08 0.91 -6.61
N ASP A 238 3.39 0.50 -5.38
CA ASP A 238 2.52 0.74 -4.22
C ASP A 238 1.06 0.38 -4.53
N GLY A 239 0.13 1.31 -4.35
CA GLY A 239 -1.29 1.14 -4.65
C GLY A 239 -1.66 1.32 -6.13
N LEU A 240 -0.75 1.81 -6.98
CA LEU A 240 -0.99 2.05 -8.40
C LEU A 240 -0.75 0.76 -9.19
N GLN A 241 -1.76 0.28 -9.92
CA GLN A 241 -1.62 -0.74 -10.94
C GLN A 241 -1.78 -0.14 -12.33
N MET A 242 -0.85 -0.47 -13.21
CA MET A 242 -0.87 -0.11 -14.62
C MET A 242 -1.06 -1.35 -15.47
N THR A 243 -1.86 -1.23 -16.50
CA THR A 243 -2.14 -2.29 -17.46
C THR A 243 -1.84 -1.75 -18.85
N TYR A 244 -1.05 -2.49 -19.63
CA TYR A 244 -0.65 -2.18 -21.00
C TYR A 244 -1.20 -3.26 -21.90
N ASP A 245 -2.03 -2.89 -22.89
CA ASP A 245 -2.58 -3.80 -23.87
C ASP A 245 -1.91 -3.56 -25.22
N VAL A 246 -1.15 -4.55 -25.71
CA VAL A 246 -0.38 -4.50 -26.95
C VAL A 246 -0.96 -5.51 -27.92
N TYR A 247 -1.65 -5.03 -28.97
CA TYR A 247 -2.29 -5.87 -29.96
C TYR A 247 -1.28 -6.53 -30.89
N LEU A 248 -1.45 -7.84 -31.13
CA LEU A 248 -0.66 -8.62 -32.08
C LEU A 248 -1.02 -8.29 -33.51
N GLY A 249 -0.17 -8.67 -34.44
CA GLY A 249 -0.37 -8.53 -35.88
C GLY A 249 0.97 -8.45 -36.63
N GLU A 250 0.91 -8.49 -37.94
CA GLU A 250 2.11 -8.46 -38.78
C GLU A 250 2.80 -7.08 -38.82
N ASN A 251 2.10 -6.03 -38.37
CA ASN A 251 2.64 -4.69 -38.26
C ASN A 251 2.19 -3.99 -36.96
N ASN A 252 2.77 -2.84 -36.67
CA ASN A 252 2.47 -2.06 -35.48
C ASN A 252 1.25 -1.14 -35.60
N THR A 253 0.50 -1.21 -36.68
CA THR A 253 -0.62 -0.33 -36.98
C THR A 253 -1.88 -1.13 -37.35
N SER A 254 -2.15 -1.35 -38.62
CA SER A 254 -3.44 -1.78 -39.13
C SER A 254 -3.75 -3.27 -39.00
N ASN A 255 -2.74 -4.15 -39.01
CA ASN A 255 -2.95 -5.59 -39.06
C ASN A 255 -3.12 -6.23 -37.66
N PHE A 256 -4.09 -7.18 -37.56
CA PHE A 256 -4.42 -7.90 -36.31
C PHE A 256 -4.34 -9.41 -36.47
N ASP A 257 -3.54 -9.92 -37.41
CA ASP A 257 -3.44 -11.34 -37.67
C ASP A 257 -2.40 -12.03 -36.79
N VAL A 258 -2.81 -13.13 -36.20
CA VAL A 258 -1.94 -14.15 -35.63
C VAL A 258 -1.98 -15.34 -36.59
N ARG A 259 -1.01 -15.43 -37.51
CA ARG A 259 -0.96 -16.48 -38.53
C ARG A 259 -0.19 -17.70 -38.06
N ARG A 260 -0.68 -18.91 -38.34
CA ARG A 260 0.06 -20.15 -38.12
C ARG A 260 1.42 -20.12 -38.80
N ASN A 261 2.35 -20.91 -38.34
CA ASN A 261 3.70 -21.04 -38.86
C ASN A 261 4.48 -19.71 -38.94
N SER A 262 4.13 -18.72 -38.11
CA SER A 262 4.81 -17.43 -38.00
C SER A 262 5.57 -17.27 -36.67
N VAL A 263 6.55 -16.36 -36.64
CA VAL A 263 7.24 -15.90 -35.43
C VAL A 263 7.08 -14.40 -35.35
N GLN A 264 6.47 -13.93 -34.25
CA GLN A 264 6.34 -12.50 -33.95
C GLN A 264 7.16 -12.17 -32.71
N THR A 265 8.08 -11.21 -32.83
CA THR A 265 8.85 -10.68 -31.72
C THR A 265 8.37 -9.28 -31.38
N LEU A 266 7.98 -9.07 -30.14
CA LEU A 266 7.54 -7.79 -29.61
C LEU A 266 8.57 -7.27 -28.61
N ASP A 267 9.22 -6.14 -28.94
CA ASP A 267 10.08 -5.41 -28.04
C ASP A 267 9.27 -4.28 -27.38
N ILE A 268 8.84 -4.51 -26.15
CA ILE A 268 7.94 -3.64 -25.40
C ILE A 268 8.72 -2.89 -24.34
N ARG A 269 8.82 -1.56 -24.49
CA ARG A 269 9.47 -0.68 -23.51
C ARG A 269 8.43 0.20 -22.83
N ILE A 270 8.23 -0.03 -21.52
CA ILE A 270 7.33 0.74 -20.68
C ILE A 270 8.03 2.04 -20.26
N LYS A 271 7.54 3.18 -20.76
CA LYS A 271 8.12 4.51 -20.54
C LYS A 271 7.48 5.30 -19.40
N GLY A 272 6.47 4.76 -18.71
CA GLY A 272 5.78 5.41 -17.62
C GLY A 272 4.27 5.17 -17.64
N ASP A 273 3.56 6.03 -16.93
CA ASP A 273 2.13 5.99 -16.66
C ASP A 273 1.33 7.02 -17.51
N ASN A 274 1.78 7.28 -18.72
CA ASN A 274 1.13 8.26 -19.58
C ASN A 274 -0.26 7.74 -20.06
N GLU A 275 -1.31 8.11 -19.32
CA GLU A 275 -2.71 7.76 -19.61
C GLU A 275 -3.24 8.38 -20.91
N VAL A 276 -2.51 9.29 -21.55
CA VAL A 276 -2.83 9.82 -22.87
C VAL A 276 -2.73 8.75 -23.96
N ASP A 277 -1.96 7.68 -23.71
CA ASP A 277 -1.91 6.52 -24.62
C ASP A 277 -3.07 5.57 -24.31
N ALA A 278 -4.03 5.44 -25.23
CA ALA A 278 -5.22 4.61 -25.08
C ALA A 278 -4.95 3.10 -24.91
N ARG A 279 -3.69 2.67 -25.01
CA ARG A 279 -3.25 1.30 -24.69
C ARG A 279 -2.93 1.10 -23.22
N ILE A 280 -2.89 2.19 -22.45
CA ILE A 280 -2.55 2.20 -21.03
C ILE A 280 -3.81 2.54 -20.25
N HIS A 281 -4.10 1.78 -19.21
CA HIS A 281 -5.10 2.13 -18.21
C HIS A 281 -4.59 1.76 -16.83
N SER A 282 -4.96 2.56 -15.85
CA SER A 282 -4.50 2.40 -14.49
C SER A 282 -5.64 2.58 -13.49
N PHE A 283 -5.44 2.07 -12.29
CA PHE A 283 -6.18 2.46 -11.09
C PHE A 283 -5.22 2.56 -9.91
N GLU A 284 -5.52 3.41 -8.96
CA GLU A 284 -4.70 3.57 -7.75
C GLU A 284 -5.57 3.39 -6.50
N VAL A 285 -5.05 2.61 -5.55
CA VAL A 285 -5.64 2.42 -4.23
C VAL A 285 -4.82 3.20 -3.21
N LYS A 286 -5.45 4.14 -2.52
CA LYS A 286 -4.89 4.86 -1.38
C LYS A 286 -5.59 4.41 -0.11
N ILE A 287 -4.81 4.12 0.92
CA ILE A 287 -5.31 3.66 2.21
C ILE A 287 -4.81 4.63 3.28
N SER A 288 -5.70 5.15 4.10
CA SER A 288 -5.39 6.00 5.26
C SER A 288 -6.32 5.68 6.42
N ASP A 289 -5.94 6.04 7.62
CA ASP A 289 -6.80 5.97 8.77
C ASP A 289 -6.79 7.28 9.57
N ASP A 290 -7.79 7.47 10.39
CA ASP A 290 -7.92 8.59 11.33
C ASP A 290 -7.79 8.16 12.80
N LEU A 291 -7.27 6.93 13.05
CA LEU A 291 -6.85 6.55 14.39
C LEU A 291 -5.73 7.50 14.84
N PRO A 292 -5.92 8.22 15.93
CA PRO A 292 -4.91 9.15 16.38
C PRO A 292 -3.66 8.39 16.79
N ASP A 293 -2.50 8.94 16.46
CA ASP A 293 -1.29 8.63 17.20
C ASP A 293 -1.51 9.06 18.64
N ALA A 294 -1.06 8.27 19.58
CA ALA A 294 -1.13 8.64 20.99
C ALA A 294 -0.17 9.81 21.25
N ASP A 295 -0.59 10.99 20.83
CA ASP A 295 0.16 12.21 21.04
C ASP A 295 -0.26 12.87 22.35
N PHE A 296 0.65 12.85 23.32
CA PHE A 296 0.66 13.66 24.54
C PHE A 296 -0.71 13.97 25.19
N GLY A 297 -1.52 12.95 25.44
CA GLY A 297 -2.74 13.09 26.22
C GLY A 297 -3.91 13.82 25.56
N ARG A 298 -3.77 14.32 24.33
CA ARG A 298 -4.88 14.92 23.61
C ARG A 298 -5.81 13.90 22.99
N THR A 299 -5.28 12.72 22.71
CA THR A 299 -5.96 11.67 21.95
C THR A 299 -6.11 10.36 22.70
N ALA A 300 -5.39 10.16 23.80
CA ALA A 300 -5.52 8.97 24.65
C ALA A 300 -6.98 8.76 25.14
N ASP A 301 -7.75 9.84 25.32
CA ASP A 301 -9.17 9.75 25.64
C ASP A 301 -10.04 9.32 24.47
N ARG A 302 -9.52 9.32 23.23
CA ARG A 302 -10.30 9.12 22.00
C ARG A 302 -10.04 7.79 21.33
N CYS A 303 -9.06 7.02 21.78
CA CYS A 303 -8.89 5.61 21.41
C CYS A 303 -9.94 4.73 22.08
N ILE A 304 -11.06 5.31 22.43
CA ILE A 304 -12.23 4.58 22.87
C ILE A 304 -12.90 4.02 21.64
N TYR A 305 -13.65 2.96 21.84
CA TYR A 305 -14.62 2.39 20.95
C TYR A 305 -15.56 3.47 20.41
N ASP A 306 -15.03 4.35 19.58
CA ASP A 306 -15.77 5.48 19.08
C ASP A 306 -16.17 5.23 17.64
N THR A 307 -17.43 5.43 17.40
CA THR A 307 -18.11 5.31 16.11
C THR A 307 -17.63 6.31 15.05
N GLY A 308 -16.70 7.20 15.42
CA GLY A 308 -16.20 8.25 14.54
C GLY A 308 -14.90 7.95 13.81
N LYS A 309 -14.16 6.89 14.18
CA LYS A 309 -12.88 6.57 13.58
C LYS A 309 -13.02 5.69 12.36
N ARG A 310 -12.24 5.96 11.32
CA ARG A 310 -12.41 5.33 10.02
C ARG A 310 -11.08 4.97 9.39
N LEU A 311 -11.10 3.87 8.69
CA LEU A 311 -10.13 3.49 7.69
C LEU A 311 -10.72 3.94 6.35
N SER A 312 -10.04 4.84 5.67
CA SER A 312 -10.46 5.38 4.37
C SER A 312 -9.67 4.69 3.26
N ILE A 313 -10.39 4.12 2.31
CA ILE A 313 -9.82 3.54 1.10
C ILE A 313 -10.41 4.32 -0.08
N SER A 314 -9.55 4.91 -0.90
CA SER A 314 -9.97 5.54 -2.15
C SER A 314 -9.37 4.81 -3.34
N VAL A 315 -10.18 4.59 -4.37
CA VAL A 315 -9.81 3.90 -5.60
C VAL A 315 -10.10 4.83 -6.77
N THR A 316 -9.06 5.32 -7.43
CA THR A 316 -9.21 6.07 -8.69
C THR A 316 -9.46 5.11 -9.85
N ASN A 317 -10.25 5.51 -10.84
CA ASN A 317 -10.64 4.67 -11.98
C ASN A 317 -11.20 3.30 -11.52
N ARG A 318 -12.16 3.36 -10.60
CA ARG A 318 -12.74 2.18 -9.91
C ARG A 318 -13.22 1.09 -10.88
N GLU A 319 -13.75 1.51 -12.03
CA GLU A 319 -14.24 0.61 -13.08
C GLU A 319 -13.13 -0.25 -13.73
N LYS A 320 -11.86 0.14 -13.60
CA LYS A 320 -10.70 -0.61 -14.08
C LYS A 320 -10.15 -1.60 -13.04
N ALA A 321 -10.58 -1.48 -11.79
CA ALA A 321 -10.01 -2.23 -10.68
C ALA A 321 -10.61 -3.64 -10.49
N GLY A 322 -11.71 -3.97 -11.19
CA GLY A 322 -12.42 -5.23 -11.00
C GLY A 322 -13.07 -5.36 -9.62
N ASN A 323 -13.32 -6.57 -9.16
CA ASN A 323 -13.88 -6.82 -7.84
C ASN A 323 -12.81 -6.72 -6.76
N LEU A 324 -12.89 -5.69 -5.92
CA LEU A 324 -11.93 -5.44 -4.86
C LEU A 324 -12.46 -5.90 -3.49
N THR A 325 -11.54 -6.40 -2.68
CA THR A 325 -11.77 -6.71 -1.27
C THR A 325 -10.68 -6.10 -0.40
N ALA A 326 -11.04 -5.62 0.78
CA ALA A 326 -10.09 -5.17 1.81
C ALA A 326 -10.04 -6.21 2.94
N LYS A 327 -8.87 -6.75 3.22
CA LYS A 327 -8.59 -7.64 4.35
C LYS A 327 -7.82 -6.85 5.41
N ILE A 328 -8.40 -6.71 6.60
CA ILE A 328 -7.82 -5.99 7.74
C ILE A 328 -7.36 -7.04 8.75
N ARG A 329 -6.06 -7.08 9.05
CA ARG A 329 -5.42 -8.08 9.90
C ARG A 329 -4.70 -7.42 11.06
N LEU A 330 -4.93 -7.91 12.27
CA LEU A 330 -4.12 -7.54 13.44
C LEU A 330 -2.77 -8.27 13.36
N VAL A 331 -1.66 -7.52 13.40
CA VAL A 331 -0.29 -8.06 13.39
C VAL A 331 0.29 -8.08 14.79
N GLN A 332 0.13 -6.97 15.52
CA GLN A 332 0.58 -6.83 16.91
C GLN A 332 -0.45 -6.03 17.69
N GLY A 333 -0.65 -6.37 18.92
CA GLY A 333 -1.60 -5.72 19.82
C GLY A 333 -2.45 -6.75 20.56
N GLN A 334 -3.27 -6.29 21.47
CA GLN A 334 -4.11 -7.19 22.26
C GLN A 334 -5.32 -7.65 21.46
N VAL A 335 -5.48 -8.96 21.32
CA VAL A 335 -6.69 -9.59 20.76
C VAL A 335 -7.93 -9.14 21.55
N GLY A 336 -8.98 -8.76 20.82
CA GLY A 336 -10.21 -8.24 21.41
C GLY A 336 -10.17 -6.74 21.79
N ALA A 337 -9.10 -6.02 21.43
CA ALA A 337 -9.00 -4.57 21.61
C ALA A 337 -9.19 -3.77 20.32
N PHE A 338 -8.89 -4.35 19.15
CA PHE A 338 -9.04 -3.71 17.85
C PHE A 338 -10.28 -4.21 17.13
N SER A 339 -11.05 -3.31 16.58
CA SER A 339 -12.23 -3.60 15.76
C SER A 339 -12.11 -2.96 14.38
N ALA A 340 -12.64 -3.64 13.37
CA ALA A 340 -12.82 -3.13 12.02
C ALA A 340 -14.18 -3.56 11.49
N ASN A 341 -14.85 -2.69 10.74
CA ASN A 341 -16.20 -2.92 10.23
C ASN A 341 -17.19 -3.39 11.31
N ARG A 342 -17.12 -2.80 12.50
CA ARG A 342 -17.92 -3.13 13.69
C ARG A 342 -17.72 -4.57 14.21
N GLN A 343 -16.66 -5.23 13.81
CA GLN A 343 -16.30 -6.58 14.27
C GLN A 343 -14.94 -6.54 14.98
N MET A 344 -14.81 -7.30 16.08
CA MET A 344 -13.53 -7.46 16.74
C MET A 344 -12.59 -8.27 15.86
N VAL A 345 -11.38 -7.74 15.62
CA VAL A 345 -10.38 -8.40 14.78
C VAL A 345 -9.63 -9.43 15.62
N ALA A 346 -10.09 -10.68 15.58
CA ALA A 346 -9.38 -11.79 16.22
C ALA A 346 -8.17 -12.25 15.39
N SER A 347 -8.33 -12.35 14.06
CA SER A 347 -7.27 -12.63 13.09
C SER A 347 -7.33 -11.69 11.89
N ALA A 348 -8.46 -11.70 11.18
CA ALA A 348 -8.71 -10.79 10.06
C ALA A 348 -10.22 -10.54 9.87
N VAL A 349 -10.54 -9.36 9.34
CA VAL A 349 -11.88 -8.98 8.85
C VAL A 349 -11.76 -8.65 7.37
N THR A 350 -12.67 -9.19 6.54
CA THR A 350 -12.71 -8.91 5.10
C THR A 350 -13.96 -8.08 4.77
N VAL A 351 -13.79 -7.05 3.96
CA VAL A 351 -14.85 -6.14 3.51
C VAL A 351 -14.82 -6.08 1.99
N SER A 352 -15.98 -6.24 1.35
CA SER A 352 -16.13 -6.03 -0.09
C SER A 352 -16.12 -4.53 -0.40
N LEU A 353 -15.46 -4.15 -1.49
CA LEU A 353 -15.34 -2.77 -1.94
C LEU A 353 -16.13 -2.59 -3.23
N ASP A 354 -17.47 -2.64 -3.14
CA ASP A 354 -18.37 -2.71 -4.30
C ASP A 354 -18.92 -1.34 -4.73
N ASP A 355 -18.74 -0.28 -3.93
CA ASP A 355 -19.26 1.05 -4.25
C ASP A 355 -18.56 1.61 -5.50
N PRO A 356 -19.32 1.97 -6.55
CA PRO A 356 -18.76 2.50 -7.78
C PRO A 356 -18.10 3.87 -7.63
N SER A 357 -18.38 4.61 -6.55
CA SER A 357 -17.70 5.88 -6.25
C SER A 357 -16.21 5.71 -5.98
N GLY A 358 -15.77 4.49 -5.65
CA GLY A 358 -14.40 4.20 -5.25
C GLY A 358 -13.99 4.77 -3.90
N LEU A 359 -14.93 5.24 -3.09
CA LEU A 359 -14.69 5.81 -1.76
C LEU A 359 -15.30 4.91 -0.70
N TYR A 360 -14.47 4.41 0.20
CA TYR A 360 -14.90 3.47 1.25
C TYR A 360 -14.44 3.95 2.60
N GLU A 361 -15.37 4.03 3.54
CA GLU A 361 -15.10 4.38 4.93
C GLU A 361 -15.48 3.21 5.84
N ILE A 362 -14.49 2.51 6.35
CA ILE A 362 -14.66 1.34 7.20
C ILE A 362 -14.49 1.79 8.65
N PRO A 363 -15.52 1.65 9.50
CA PRO A 363 -15.38 1.96 10.93
C PRO A 363 -14.28 1.13 11.56
N ILE A 364 -13.36 1.78 12.27
CA ILE A 364 -12.30 1.15 13.06
C ILE A 364 -12.32 1.71 14.48
N GLY A 365 -11.83 0.94 15.42
CA GLY A 365 -11.74 1.37 16.81
C GLY A 365 -10.71 0.56 17.59
N TYR A 366 -10.17 1.17 18.64
CA TYR A 366 -9.28 0.52 19.60
C TYR A 366 -9.76 0.80 21.02
N VAL A 367 -9.88 -0.24 21.84
CA VAL A 367 -10.31 -0.11 23.24
C VAL A 367 -9.13 0.31 24.09
N ALA A 368 -9.23 1.48 24.73
CA ALA A 368 -8.23 1.97 25.67
C ALA A 368 -8.05 1.00 26.85
N ARG A 369 -6.81 0.90 27.34
CA ARG A 369 -6.47 0.09 28.50
C ARG A 369 -6.44 0.93 29.77
N PRO A 370 -6.72 0.33 30.92
CA PRO A 370 -6.52 1.02 32.19
C PRO A 370 -5.09 1.53 32.34
N VAL A 371 -4.10 0.69 31.96
CA VAL A 371 -2.67 1.03 31.96
C VAL A 371 -2.04 0.41 30.71
N TYR A 372 -1.16 1.15 30.04
CA TYR A 372 -0.35 0.65 28.93
C TYR A 372 0.98 0.12 29.46
N THR A 373 1.33 -1.09 29.03
CA THR A 373 2.57 -1.79 29.34
C THR A 373 3.34 -2.10 28.06
N ALA A 374 4.53 -2.65 28.15
CA ALA A 374 5.29 -3.12 26.97
C ALA A 374 4.49 -4.10 26.10
N ALA A 375 3.61 -4.90 26.71
CA ALA A 375 2.83 -5.91 25.99
C ALA A 375 1.62 -5.34 25.22
N ASN A 376 1.07 -4.20 25.65
CA ASN A 376 -0.19 -3.68 25.09
C ASN A 376 -0.11 -2.23 24.58
N SER A 377 1.06 -1.60 24.64
CA SER A 377 1.26 -0.20 24.23
C SER A 377 1.39 0.00 22.72
N ARG A 378 1.44 -1.08 21.95
CA ARG A 378 1.57 -0.99 20.48
C ARG A 378 0.47 -1.75 19.77
N LEU A 379 -0.14 -1.10 18.80
CA LEU A 379 -1.05 -1.69 17.82
C LEU A 379 -0.39 -1.64 16.45
N VAL A 380 -0.26 -2.80 15.81
CA VAL A 380 0.13 -2.90 14.40
C VAL A 380 -0.96 -3.68 13.67
N TYR A 381 -1.50 -3.10 12.63
CA TYR A 381 -2.44 -3.79 11.76
C TYR A 381 -2.12 -3.53 10.28
N GLU A 382 -2.50 -4.46 9.45
CA GLU A 382 -2.32 -4.41 8.01
C GLU A 382 -3.65 -4.37 7.31
N VAL A 383 -3.70 -3.59 6.25
CA VAL A 383 -4.83 -3.51 5.33
C VAL A 383 -4.34 -3.94 3.96
N THR A 384 -4.83 -5.08 3.49
CA THR A 384 -4.53 -5.59 2.15
C THR A 384 -5.75 -5.42 1.26
N VAL A 385 -5.63 -4.63 0.21
CA VAL A 385 -6.65 -4.52 -0.85
C VAL A 385 -6.22 -5.39 -2.02
N SER A 386 -7.10 -6.29 -2.46
CA SER A 386 -6.80 -7.23 -3.54
C SER A 386 -8.02 -7.46 -4.43
N ASN A 387 -7.78 -7.94 -5.66
CA ASN A 387 -8.80 -8.40 -6.60
C ASN A 387 -8.53 -9.83 -7.09
N THR A 388 -9.47 -10.39 -7.84
CA THR A 388 -9.34 -11.71 -8.47
C THR A 388 -8.33 -11.76 -9.60
N ASP A 389 -7.94 -10.61 -10.15
CA ASP A 389 -7.03 -10.48 -11.31
C ASP A 389 -5.56 -10.38 -10.92
N GLY A 390 -5.22 -10.69 -9.65
CA GLY A 390 -3.86 -10.76 -9.14
C GLY A 390 -3.32 -9.44 -8.59
N TYR A 391 -4.13 -8.38 -8.49
CA TYR A 391 -3.74 -7.17 -7.79
C TYR A 391 -3.72 -7.41 -6.28
N SER A 392 -2.69 -6.90 -5.61
CA SER A 392 -2.59 -6.90 -4.15
C SER A 392 -1.74 -5.72 -3.70
N TYR A 393 -2.28 -4.91 -2.81
CA TYR A 393 -1.56 -3.80 -2.17
C TYR A 393 -1.81 -3.83 -0.68
N THR A 394 -0.73 -3.82 0.11
CA THR A 394 -0.77 -3.86 1.57
C THR A 394 -0.18 -2.60 2.15
N LYS A 395 -0.88 -1.99 3.10
CA LYS A 395 -0.37 -0.91 3.93
C LYS A 395 -0.42 -1.30 5.39
N THR A 396 0.68 -1.04 6.09
CA THR A 396 0.83 -1.30 7.53
C THR A 396 0.67 0.00 8.30
N PHE A 397 -0.11 -0.05 9.38
CA PHE A 397 -0.32 1.04 10.31
C PHE A 397 0.23 0.65 11.68
N THR A 398 0.98 1.56 12.28
CA THR A 398 1.53 1.39 13.63
C THR A 398 1.04 2.53 14.50
N ARG A 399 0.53 2.20 15.69
CA ARG A 399 0.10 3.15 16.70
C ARG A 399 0.71 2.79 18.04
N ASP A 400 1.38 3.75 18.65
CA ASP A 400 1.96 3.60 19.98
C ASP A 400 1.10 4.36 21.01
N PHE A 401 0.76 3.69 22.09
CA PHE A 401 -0.04 4.23 23.17
C PHE A 401 0.83 4.43 24.40
N TYR A 402 0.54 5.45 25.18
CA TYR A 402 1.37 5.87 26.30
C TYR A 402 0.52 6.11 27.54
N ASN A 403 1.11 5.86 28.70
CA ASN A 403 0.58 6.40 29.92
C ASN A 403 0.93 7.89 30.02
N LEU A 404 0.03 8.68 30.60
CA LEU A 404 0.20 10.09 30.78
C LEU A 404 0.11 10.42 32.27
N LEU A 405 1.18 10.99 32.82
CA LEU A 405 1.17 11.58 34.15
C LEU A 405 1.19 13.10 34.03
N THR A 406 0.17 13.74 34.60
CA THR A 406 0.11 15.20 34.72
C THR A 406 0.52 15.57 36.14
N VAL A 407 1.51 16.45 36.27
CA VAL A 407 1.96 16.93 37.57
C VAL A 407 1.73 18.42 37.67
N TYR A 408 1.00 18.83 38.70
CA TYR A 408 0.79 20.22 39.03
C TYR A 408 1.72 20.65 40.13
N THR A 409 2.64 21.56 39.85
CA THR A 409 3.50 22.19 40.83
C THR A 409 2.86 23.42 41.46
N TYR A 410 1.87 24.02 40.77
CA TYR A 410 0.96 25.01 41.33
C TYR A 410 -0.42 24.99 40.58
N TRP A 411 -1.48 25.47 41.24
CA TRP A 411 -2.84 25.56 40.67
C TRP A 411 -3.75 26.43 41.53
N GLN A 412 -4.82 26.98 40.96
CA GLN A 412 -5.91 27.66 41.70
C GLN A 412 -5.45 28.67 42.73
N GLY A 413 -4.63 29.65 42.35
CA GLY A 413 -4.17 30.73 43.25
C GLY A 413 -3.04 30.35 44.22
N ARG A 414 -2.48 29.15 44.06
CA ARG A 414 -1.24 28.75 44.78
C ARG A 414 -0.03 29.46 44.16
N ASP A 415 1.00 29.60 44.98
CA ASP A 415 2.20 30.33 44.55
C ASP A 415 2.96 29.57 43.46
N ASN A 416 3.05 30.19 42.29
CA ASN A 416 3.74 29.62 41.12
C ASN A 416 5.28 29.66 41.26
N THR A 417 5.78 30.32 42.29
CA THR A 417 7.22 30.42 42.57
C THR A 417 7.70 29.37 43.60
N ALA A 418 6.81 28.47 44.06
CA ALA A 418 7.08 27.59 45.16
C ALA A 418 8.09 26.47 44.87
N GLY A 419 8.09 25.95 43.63
CA GLY A 419 9.01 24.88 43.25
C GLY A 419 8.79 24.40 41.83
N ARG A 420 9.67 23.49 41.37
CA ARG A 420 9.63 22.91 40.02
C ARG A 420 9.98 21.41 40.06
N LEU A 421 9.64 20.71 38.97
CA LEU A 421 10.18 19.38 38.69
C LEU A 421 11.52 19.51 37.97
N GLU A 422 12.51 18.71 38.39
CA GLU A 422 13.82 18.67 37.74
C GLU A 422 13.82 17.62 36.61
N GLY A 423 14.46 17.95 35.48
CA GLY A 423 14.64 17.03 34.36
C GLY A 423 13.38 16.73 33.53
N VAL A 424 12.26 17.40 33.79
CA VAL A 424 11.03 17.27 33.02
C VAL A 424 10.94 18.38 32.00
N THR A 425 10.88 18.01 30.71
CA THR A 425 10.65 18.98 29.63
C THR A 425 9.20 19.45 29.71
N ALA A 426 8.99 20.74 29.94
CA ALA A 426 7.66 21.32 29.85
C ALA A 426 7.13 21.18 28.43
N VAL A 427 5.99 20.53 28.25
CA VAL A 427 5.27 20.57 26.98
C VAL A 427 4.61 21.94 26.89
N SER A 428 5.16 22.78 26.03
CA SER A 428 4.73 24.17 25.83
C SER A 428 3.44 24.25 25.02
N GLU A 429 2.32 23.80 25.57
CA GLU A 429 1.02 24.35 25.19
C GLU A 429 0.37 24.94 26.43
N ILE A 430 0.78 26.13 26.73
CA ILE A 430 0.10 27.02 27.66
C ILE A 430 -1.26 27.36 27.03
N LYS A 431 -2.28 26.61 27.39
CA LYS A 431 -3.62 27.14 27.29
C LYS A 431 -3.73 28.16 28.42
N THR A 432 -4.00 29.41 28.08
CA THR A 432 -4.01 30.60 28.93
C THR A 432 -4.91 30.53 30.19
N TRP A 433 -5.62 29.44 30.41
CA TRP A 433 -6.53 29.19 31.54
C TRP A 433 -6.09 28.03 32.45
N MET A 434 -4.99 27.32 32.12
CA MET A 434 -4.45 26.25 32.97
C MET A 434 -3.16 26.72 33.64
N PRO A 435 -3.02 26.52 34.94
CA PRO A 435 -1.74 26.68 35.64
C PRO A 435 -0.71 25.71 35.05
N SER A 436 0.56 26.05 35.08
CA SER A 436 1.63 25.27 34.48
C SER A 436 1.56 23.82 34.93
N ALA A 437 1.21 22.95 33.99
CA ALA A 437 1.20 21.51 34.17
C ALA A 437 2.38 20.93 33.41
N PHE A 438 3.13 20.02 34.05
CA PHE A 438 4.17 19.27 33.39
C PHE A 438 3.60 17.94 32.96
N TYR A 439 3.66 17.67 31.65
CA TYR A 439 3.23 16.40 31.08
C TYR A 439 4.43 15.51 30.88
N MET A 440 4.33 14.27 31.35
CA MET A 440 5.35 13.26 31.15
C MET A 440 4.79 12.13 30.30
N ARG A 441 5.34 11.95 29.11
CA ARG A 441 5.00 10.85 28.22
C ARG A 441 5.79 9.61 28.64
N LEU A 442 5.08 8.53 28.97
CA LEU A 442 5.70 7.29 29.39
C LEU A 442 5.41 6.20 28.37
N LEU A 443 6.47 5.69 27.75
CA LEU A 443 6.42 4.46 26.98
C LEU A 443 6.37 3.30 27.96
N SER A 444 5.28 2.51 27.93
CA SER A 444 5.19 1.16 28.48
C SER A 444 6.07 0.89 29.72
N LEU A 445 5.84 1.59 30.78
CA LEU A 445 6.56 1.31 32.03
C LEU A 445 5.63 0.56 32.97
N ASP A 446 6.07 -0.60 33.41
CA ASP A 446 5.46 -1.33 34.54
C ASP A 446 5.68 -0.54 35.84
N ASP A 447 6.78 0.21 35.89
CA ASP A 447 7.11 1.12 36.99
C ASP A 447 6.96 2.59 36.53
N GLY A 448 6.35 3.42 37.34
CA GLY A 448 6.17 4.84 37.04
C GLY A 448 7.49 5.63 37.04
N PRO A 449 7.46 6.88 36.62
CA PRO A 449 8.64 7.72 36.55
C PRO A 449 9.14 8.12 37.95
N THR A 450 10.44 8.25 38.10
CA THR A 450 11.07 8.87 39.26
C THR A 450 11.11 10.39 39.04
N MET A 451 10.48 11.13 39.92
CA MET A 451 10.34 12.58 39.81
C MET A 451 11.02 13.28 40.98
N PRO A 452 12.17 13.95 40.76
CA PRO A 452 12.72 14.85 41.73
C PRO A 452 11.99 16.20 41.73
N VAL A 453 11.73 16.72 42.90
CA VAL A 453 11.14 18.05 43.09
C VAL A 453 12.19 18.95 43.71
N VAL A 454 12.32 20.14 43.14
CA VAL A 454 13.22 21.17 43.66
C VAL A 454 12.37 22.31 44.21
N PRO A 455 12.29 22.46 45.53
CA PRO A 455 11.70 23.65 46.12
C PRO A 455 12.51 24.88 45.74
N ASN A 456 11.83 25.99 45.42
CA ASN A 456 12.50 27.27 45.26
C ASN A 456 12.86 27.84 46.62
N ASP A 457 13.74 28.86 46.60
CA ASP A 457 14.23 29.50 47.82
C ASP A 457 13.07 30.03 48.68
N GLY A 458 13.05 29.70 49.93
CA GLY A 458 11.99 30.03 50.88
C GLY A 458 10.82 29.03 50.95
N PHE A 459 10.94 27.90 50.29
CA PHE A 459 9.90 26.87 50.30
C PHE A 459 10.48 25.50 50.70
N ALA A 460 9.65 24.67 51.34
CA ALA A 460 9.93 23.25 51.58
C ALA A 460 8.87 22.40 50.88
N PHE A 461 9.32 21.30 50.26
CA PHE A 461 8.41 20.29 49.74
C PHE A 461 7.79 19.48 50.88
N LYS A 462 6.45 19.26 50.84
CA LYS A 462 5.70 18.55 51.86
C LYS A 462 5.10 17.23 51.40
N GLY A 463 5.00 17.03 50.11
CA GLY A 463 4.52 15.76 49.59
C GLY A 463 3.80 15.85 48.27
N TRP A 464 3.44 14.67 47.79
CA TRP A 464 2.67 14.38 46.61
C TRP A 464 1.25 14.03 46.98
N TYR A 465 0.27 14.52 46.23
CA TYR A 465 -1.14 14.34 46.50
C TYR A 465 -1.88 13.91 45.25
N ALA A 466 -2.91 13.06 45.42
CA ALA A 466 -3.74 12.56 44.33
C ALA A 466 -4.94 13.49 44.01
N ASP A 467 -5.12 14.60 44.73
CA ASP A 467 -6.21 15.54 44.51
C ASP A 467 -5.76 16.99 44.68
N SER A 468 -6.44 17.91 43.99
CA SER A 468 -6.14 19.35 44.04
C SER A 468 -6.39 20.01 45.39
N GLY A 469 -7.20 19.39 46.24
CA GLY A 469 -7.46 19.86 47.60
C GLY A 469 -6.33 19.51 48.60
N LEU A 470 -5.33 18.74 48.17
CA LEU A 470 -4.23 18.24 48.99
C LEU A 470 -4.73 17.47 50.23
N THR A 471 -5.77 16.68 50.08
CA THR A 471 -6.36 15.87 51.13
C THR A 471 -5.86 14.43 51.13
N ARG A 472 -5.52 13.90 49.95
CA ARG A 472 -5.05 12.53 49.76
C ARG A 472 -3.56 12.53 49.46
N LYS A 473 -2.75 12.52 50.53
CA LYS A 473 -1.29 12.39 50.38
C LYS A 473 -0.93 11.02 49.85
N VAL A 474 -0.07 10.98 48.83
CA VAL A 474 0.42 9.76 48.18
C VAL A 474 1.81 9.41 48.67
N SER A 475 2.71 10.40 48.80
CA SER A 475 4.09 10.19 49.22
C SER A 475 4.71 11.49 49.75
N GLU A 476 5.74 11.34 50.59
CA GLU A 476 6.65 12.43 51.01
C GLU A 476 8.06 12.24 50.39
N ALA A 477 8.27 11.13 49.66
CA ALA A 477 9.56 10.85 49.07
C ALA A 477 9.94 11.87 47.98
N ASN A 478 11.21 12.25 47.96
CA ASN A 478 11.77 13.12 46.96
C ASN A 478 13.21 12.64 46.62
N PRO A 479 13.46 12.04 45.45
CA PRO A 479 12.51 11.80 44.36
C PRO A 479 11.43 10.75 44.71
N TYR A 480 10.29 10.83 44.04
CA TYR A 480 9.19 9.87 44.16
C TYR A 480 9.00 9.09 42.88
N GLN A 481 8.87 7.77 42.98
CA GLN A 481 8.49 6.88 41.88
C GLN A 481 6.99 6.60 41.95
N HIS A 482 6.22 7.14 40.99
CA HIS A 482 4.78 6.99 40.97
C HIS A 482 4.36 5.71 40.23
N PRO A 483 3.69 4.74 40.88
CA PRO A 483 3.12 3.60 40.19
C PRO A 483 1.88 4.05 39.41
N MET A 484 1.92 3.89 38.06
CA MET A 484 0.77 4.20 37.24
C MET A 484 -0.35 3.19 37.46
N THR A 485 -1.50 3.66 37.91
CA THR A 485 -2.71 2.83 38.12
C THR A 485 -3.75 3.03 37.02
N SER A 486 -3.60 4.08 36.23
CA SER A 486 -4.42 4.41 35.10
C SER A 486 -3.52 4.90 33.95
N TYR A 487 -3.97 4.77 32.69
CA TYR A 487 -3.25 5.36 31.56
C TYR A 487 -3.18 6.90 31.64
N ARG A 488 -3.94 7.48 32.55
CA ARG A 488 -3.93 8.91 32.86
C ARG A 488 -4.02 9.09 34.36
N ASP A 489 -2.91 9.53 34.97
CA ASP A 489 -2.85 9.89 36.38
C ASP A 489 -2.50 11.36 36.53
N THR A 490 -2.92 11.93 37.68
CA THR A 490 -2.64 13.32 38.02
C THR A 490 -2.11 13.39 39.44
N LEU A 491 -1.01 14.10 39.62
CA LEU A 491 -0.41 14.39 40.90
C LEU A 491 -0.31 15.89 41.15
N TYR A 492 -0.41 16.26 42.40
CA TYR A 492 -0.25 17.62 42.86
C TYR A 492 0.87 17.64 43.90
N THR A 493 1.71 18.69 43.88
CA THR A 493 2.76 18.88 44.86
C THR A 493 2.35 19.92 45.89
N GLU A 494 2.73 19.71 47.14
CA GLU A 494 2.58 20.70 48.19
C GLU A 494 3.93 21.31 48.52
N PHE A 495 4.01 22.63 48.46
CA PHE A 495 5.12 23.42 48.95
C PHE A 495 4.62 24.34 50.05
N VAL A 496 5.34 24.37 51.14
CA VAL A 496 5.05 25.25 52.25
C VAL A 496 6.14 26.30 52.35
N LYS A 497 5.71 27.53 52.48
CA LYS A 497 6.65 28.63 52.66
C LYS A 497 7.31 28.53 54.03
N GLU A 498 8.63 28.41 54.03
CA GLU A 498 9.41 28.38 55.28
C GLU A 498 9.86 29.75 55.71
N TRP A 499 10.13 30.61 54.75
CA TRP A 499 10.48 32.00 55.01
C TRP A 499 10.09 32.92 53.87
N VAL A 500 10.03 34.21 54.17
CA VAL A 500 9.69 35.29 53.25
C VAL A 500 10.84 36.28 53.22
N TYR A 501 11.22 36.71 52.03
CA TYR A 501 12.22 37.75 51.86
C TYR A 501 11.55 39.12 51.81
N ILE A 502 12.08 40.07 52.60
CA ILE A 502 11.75 41.48 52.53
C ILE A 502 12.97 42.18 51.95
N TYR A 503 13.03 42.34 50.64
CA TYR A 503 14.10 43.01 49.94
C TYR A 503 14.04 44.51 50.21
N THR A 504 15.18 45.09 50.59
CA THR A 504 15.24 46.50 50.95
C THR A 504 16.68 46.98 50.97
N LYS A 505 16.87 48.27 51.22
CA LYS A 505 18.21 48.82 51.48
C LYS A 505 18.57 48.60 52.93
N LEU A 506 19.18 47.47 53.26
CA LEU A 506 19.52 47.06 54.64
C LEU A 506 20.31 48.07 55.44
N ASN A 507 21.15 48.89 54.80
CA ASN A 507 21.94 49.92 55.45
C ASN A 507 21.09 51.16 55.83
N GLU A 508 19.90 51.32 55.31
CA GLU A 508 19.03 52.49 55.47
C GLU A 508 17.84 52.26 56.40
N VAL A 509 17.50 50.97 56.64
CA VAL A 509 16.27 50.59 57.37
C VAL A 509 16.52 49.66 58.53
N VAL A 510 15.55 49.56 59.44
CA VAL A 510 15.48 48.61 60.52
C VAL A 510 14.16 47.88 60.42
N LEU A 511 14.20 46.54 60.58
CA LEU A 511 13.00 45.70 60.66
C LEU A 511 12.83 45.27 62.15
N VAL A 512 11.60 45.37 62.61
CA VAL A 512 11.15 44.74 63.85
C VAL A 512 10.10 43.70 63.46
N SER A 513 10.24 42.49 63.97
CA SER A 513 9.32 41.38 63.75
C SER A 513 8.94 40.72 65.04
N ASP A 514 7.71 40.21 65.16
CA ASP A 514 7.22 39.46 66.29
C ASP A 514 7.86 38.06 66.39
N ILE A 515 8.47 37.57 65.33
CA ILE A 515 9.23 36.33 65.26
C ILE A 515 10.68 36.67 64.84
N PRO A 516 11.70 36.00 65.44
CA PRO A 516 13.09 36.25 65.11
C PRO A 516 13.33 36.11 63.59
N TYR A 517 14.07 37.03 63.03
CA TYR A 517 14.42 37.09 61.60
C TYR A 517 15.94 36.97 61.40
N ARG A 518 16.34 36.68 60.14
CA ARG A 518 17.72 36.67 59.68
C ARG A 518 17.95 37.78 58.67
N VAL A 519 19.19 38.13 58.43
CA VAL A 519 19.58 39.11 57.40
C VAL A 519 20.40 38.38 56.35
N ASP A 520 20.03 38.56 55.10
CA ASP A 520 20.78 38.13 53.94
C ASP A 520 21.38 39.36 53.26
N GLU A 521 22.63 39.63 53.56
CA GLU A 521 23.34 40.79 53.02
C GLU A 521 23.59 40.69 51.53
N ALA A 522 23.80 39.45 51.00
CA ALA A 522 24.02 39.21 49.60
C ALA A 522 22.78 39.53 48.76
N LYS A 523 21.60 39.20 49.26
CA LYS A 523 20.31 39.50 48.63
C LYS A 523 19.74 40.86 49.04
N GLN A 524 20.39 41.59 49.96
CA GLN A 524 19.86 42.82 50.53
C GLN A 524 18.41 42.64 51.06
N ALA A 525 18.20 41.61 51.89
CA ALA A 525 16.88 41.24 52.38
C ALA A 525 16.87 40.82 53.82
N PHE A 526 15.76 41.06 54.50
CA PHE A 526 15.41 40.37 55.76
C PHE A 526 14.68 39.06 55.44
N ILE A 527 15.02 38.00 56.13
CA ILE A 527 14.40 36.69 56.05
C ILE A 527 13.49 36.53 57.26
N VAL A 528 12.20 36.52 57.04
CA VAL A 528 11.19 36.39 58.10
C VAL A 528 10.34 35.15 57.94
N SER A 529 9.77 34.63 59.01
CA SER A 529 8.80 33.53 58.92
C SER A 529 7.48 33.99 58.26
N PRO A 530 6.83 33.14 57.44
CA PRO A 530 5.50 33.47 56.87
C PRO A 530 4.50 33.78 58.00
N GLY A 531 3.74 34.84 57.83
CA GLY A 531 2.76 35.29 58.82
C GLY A 531 3.31 36.21 59.91
N SER A 532 4.64 36.45 59.94
CA SER A 532 5.24 37.40 60.92
C SER A 532 4.63 38.80 60.75
N ARG A 533 4.35 39.41 61.90
CA ARG A 533 4.00 40.83 61.96
C ARG A 533 5.27 41.66 61.96
N CYS A 534 5.48 42.36 60.90
CA CYS A 534 6.68 43.14 60.69
C CYS A 534 6.41 44.62 60.74
N SER A 535 7.35 45.36 61.23
CA SER A 535 7.35 46.84 61.19
C SER A 535 8.71 47.30 60.69
N ILE A 536 8.75 48.06 59.59
CA ILE A 536 9.96 48.58 58.96
C ILE A 536 10.04 50.09 59.11
N SER A 537 11.19 50.61 59.49
CA SER A 537 11.42 52.05 59.71
C SER A 537 12.79 52.47 59.18
N GLY A 538 12.97 53.75 58.97
CA GLY A 538 14.29 54.32 58.66
C GLY A 538 15.22 54.19 59.89
N LYS A 539 16.55 54.02 59.67
CA LYS A 539 17.57 54.11 60.71
C LYS A 539 17.65 55.51 61.22
N ILE A 540 18.20 55.62 62.45
CA ILE A 540 18.39 56.90 63.14
C ILE A 540 19.13 57.91 62.25
N GLY A 541 18.52 59.09 62.11
CA GLY A 541 19.03 60.14 61.20
C GLY A 541 18.48 60.17 59.78
N ARG A 542 17.58 59.21 59.41
CA ARG A 542 16.90 59.18 58.12
C ARG A 542 15.38 59.20 58.33
N ILE A 543 14.68 60.14 57.74
CA ILE A 543 13.25 60.24 57.79
C ILE A 543 12.68 59.63 56.49
N VAL A 544 12.09 58.47 56.62
CA VAL A 544 11.38 57.82 55.47
C VAL A 544 9.99 58.42 55.42
N THR A 545 9.63 58.99 54.27
CA THR A 545 8.32 59.59 54.03
C THR A 545 7.39 58.69 53.25
N THR A 546 7.94 57.72 52.53
CA THR A 546 7.15 56.78 51.69
C THR A 546 7.83 55.44 51.60
N TRP A 547 7.06 54.35 51.48
CA TRP A 547 7.52 53.02 51.16
C TRP A 547 7.02 52.61 49.79
N TRP A 548 7.94 52.22 48.94
CA TRP A 548 7.65 51.80 47.57
C TRP A 548 7.77 50.27 47.47
N ASP A 549 6.71 49.64 46.92
CA ASP A 549 6.81 48.27 46.45
C ASP A 549 7.35 48.30 45.02
N ASN A 550 8.41 47.55 44.75
CA ASN A 550 9.01 47.49 43.42
C ASN A 550 9.02 46.03 42.96
N PRO A 551 7.94 45.52 42.38
CA PRO A 551 7.95 44.21 41.77
C PRO A 551 8.99 44.18 40.68
N GLU A 552 9.85 43.17 40.63
CA GLU A 552 11.02 43.04 39.73
C GLU A 552 10.67 43.17 38.22
N SER A 553 9.41 43.13 37.83
CA SER A 553 8.94 43.14 36.47
C SER A 553 8.20 44.38 36.02
N SER A 554 7.94 45.38 36.89
CA SER A 554 7.14 46.55 36.50
C SER A 554 7.95 47.84 36.51
N LEU A 555 7.80 48.62 35.46
CA LEU A 555 8.33 49.96 35.33
C LEU A 555 7.61 50.99 36.24
N VAL A 556 6.58 50.53 36.99
CA VAL A 556 5.74 51.37 37.82
C VAL A 556 6.01 51.07 39.29
N ARG A 557 6.62 52.00 39.97
CA ARG A 557 6.75 51.98 41.46
C ARG A 557 5.41 52.35 42.08
N ARG A 558 4.97 51.51 43.05
CA ARG A 558 3.73 51.78 43.78
C ARG A 558 4.06 52.18 45.22
N ILE A 559 3.49 53.25 45.68
CA ILE A 559 3.54 53.64 47.12
C ILE A 559 2.63 52.66 47.88
N VAL A 560 3.17 51.95 48.85
CA VAL A 560 2.42 50.99 49.69
C VAL A 560 2.10 51.55 51.07
N SER A 561 2.87 52.56 51.53
CA SER A 561 2.60 53.26 52.78
C SER A 561 3.34 54.61 52.83
N THR A 562 2.76 55.53 53.57
CA THR A 562 3.39 56.77 54.03
C THR A 562 3.69 56.75 55.50
N ASP A 563 3.39 55.67 56.21
CA ASP A 563 3.66 55.50 57.63
C ASP A 563 5.12 55.15 57.92
N ASN A 564 5.68 55.70 58.93
CA ASN A 564 7.02 55.35 59.40
C ASN A 564 7.02 55.26 60.92
N PRO A 565 7.01 54.08 61.53
CA PRO A 565 7.20 52.75 60.88
C PRO A 565 6.00 52.25 60.07
N TYR A 566 6.28 51.54 58.93
CA TYR A 566 5.27 50.82 58.16
C TYR A 566 5.10 49.39 58.70
N SER A 567 3.88 49.07 59.12
CA SER A 567 3.54 47.74 59.66
C SER A 567 2.81 46.87 58.67
N PHE A 568 3.19 45.60 58.52
CA PHE A 568 2.60 44.63 57.60
C PHE A 568 2.77 43.20 58.13
N THR A 569 1.96 42.29 57.58
CA THR A 569 2.16 40.85 57.80
C THR A 569 2.93 40.28 56.62
N ALA A 570 3.99 39.54 56.89
CA ALA A 570 4.89 38.92 55.91
C ALA A 570 4.25 37.63 55.31
N THR A 571 3.45 37.73 54.27
CA THR A 571 2.78 36.59 53.60
C THR A 571 3.44 36.20 52.30
N ALA A 572 4.16 37.12 51.65
CA ALA A 572 4.82 36.91 50.36
C ALA A 572 6.14 37.69 50.33
N ASN A 573 7.08 37.24 49.48
CA ASN A 573 8.27 38.02 49.15
C ASN A 573 7.85 39.39 48.62
N ARG A 574 8.51 40.43 49.10
CA ARG A 574 8.20 41.79 48.68
C ARG A 574 9.44 42.68 48.75
N THR A 575 9.45 43.69 47.93
CA THR A 575 10.48 44.72 47.94
C THR A 575 9.93 45.99 48.58
N LEU A 576 10.61 46.48 49.60
CA LEU A 576 10.22 47.73 50.27
C LEU A 576 11.38 48.71 50.19
N ILE A 577 11.26 49.72 49.37
CA ILE A 577 12.30 50.73 49.19
C ILE A 577 11.88 52.01 49.91
N PRO A 578 12.71 52.53 50.81
CA PRO A 578 12.43 53.78 51.52
C PRO A 578 12.57 54.99 50.55
N GLY A 579 11.61 55.86 50.54
CA GLY A 579 11.63 57.18 49.89
C GLY A 579 11.81 58.28 50.91
N TYR A 580 12.59 59.26 50.57
CA TYR A 580 12.98 60.34 51.49
C TYR A 580 12.40 61.70 51.06
N ASP A 581 11.72 61.77 49.95
CA ASP A 581 11.12 63.02 49.47
C ASP A 581 9.71 63.16 50.00
N ALA A 582 9.28 64.40 50.33
CA ALA A 582 7.94 64.70 50.70
C ALA A 582 7.05 64.63 49.42
N VAL A 583 6.30 63.54 49.29
CA VAL A 583 5.27 63.39 48.25
C VAL A 583 4.01 64.13 48.73
N SER A 584 3.47 65.06 47.93
CA SER A 584 2.21 65.69 48.27
C SER A 584 1.05 64.71 48.32
N LYS A 585 0.06 64.94 49.15
CA LYS A 585 -1.15 64.08 49.21
C LYS A 585 -1.87 63.99 47.86
N GLU A 586 -1.74 65.02 47.01
CA GLU A 586 -2.33 65.07 45.67
C GLU A 586 -1.67 64.10 44.69
N GLU A 587 -0.36 63.92 44.74
CA GLU A 587 0.32 62.90 43.92
C GLU A 587 -0.04 61.46 44.31
N ILE A 588 -0.32 61.20 45.59
CA ILE A 588 -0.77 59.88 46.05
C ILE A 588 -2.17 59.58 45.51
N THR A 589 -3.03 60.59 45.37
CA THR A 589 -4.39 60.41 44.88
C THR A 589 -4.45 60.27 43.33
N SER A 590 -3.60 60.99 42.61
CA SER A 590 -3.54 60.91 41.13
C SER A 590 -2.99 59.54 40.66
N ASN A 591 -2.02 58.97 41.32
CA ASN A 591 -1.51 57.63 41.03
C ASN A 591 -2.48 56.50 41.36
N ARG A 592 -3.53 56.77 42.15
CA ARG A 592 -4.60 55.79 42.44
C ARG A 592 -5.70 55.76 41.37
N VAL A 593 -5.84 56.82 40.61
CA VAL A 593 -6.93 56.96 39.63
C VAL A 593 -6.53 56.47 38.22
N GLU A 594 -5.26 56.47 37.87
CA GLU A 594 -4.80 56.05 36.55
C GLU A 594 -4.72 54.51 36.34
N HIS A 595 -4.99 53.68 37.36
CA HIS A 595 -4.97 52.24 37.21
C HIS A 595 -6.33 51.54 37.28
N SER A 596 -7.45 52.26 37.09
CA SER A 596 -8.79 51.67 37.08
C SER A 596 -9.45 51.63 35.68
N THR A 597 -8.72 51.88 34.61
CA THR A 597 -9.21 51.66 33.23
C THR A 597 -8.08 51.06 32.37
N ASP A 598 -8.12 49.73 32.27
CA ASP A 598 -8.11 48.84 31.10
C ASP A 598 -7.84 47.37 31.52
#